data_fa3b0d94fd27c22245a61a6cad92b74c
#
_entry.id   fa3b0d94fd27c22245a61a6cad92b74c
#
_cell.length_a   1.000
_cell.length_b   1.000
_cell.length_c   1.000
_cell.angle_alpha   90.00
_cell.angle_beta   90.00
_cell.angle_gamma   90.00
#
_symmetry.space_group_name_H-M   'P 1'
#
loop_
_entity.id
_entity.type
_entity.pdbx_description
1 polymer ?
#
loop_
_entity_poly.entity_id
_entity_poly.type
_entity_poly.pdbx_seq_one_letter_code
_entity_poly.pdbx_strand_id
1 'polypeptide(L)'
;MKFMISWKIAPGHHRPAGEAFLKSGAPTPEGLTLIGRWHAAGSATGWALVEGDDPTALAEHTAQWADLLEIQATPVIEDNEAAQVLARVYGG
;
A
#
# COMPACT_ATOMS: atom_id res chain seq x y z
N MET A 1 1.57 -12.34 4.19
CA MET A 1 0.97 -11.92 2.93
C MET A 1 1.36 -10.48 2.65
N LYS A 2 1.75 -10.20 1.43
CA LYS A 2 2.20 -8.85 1.05
C LYS A 2 1.17 -8.15 0.20
N PHE A 3 1.06 -6.83 0.40
CA PHE A 3 0.17 -5.98 -0.37
C PHE A 3 0.94 -4.76 -0.86
N MET A 4 0.78 -4.45 -2.14
CA MET A 4 1.23 -3.18 -2.68
C MET A 4 0.10 -2.18 -2.57
N ILE A 5 0.31 -1.15 -1.77
CA ILE A 5 -0.62 -0.04 -1.66
C ILE A 5 -0.17 1.02 -2.66
N SER A 6 -1.06 1.45 -3.53
CA SER A 6 -0.83 2.57 -4.42
C SER A 6 -1.82 3.67 -4.07
N TRP A 7 -1.36 4.91 -4.14
CA TRP A 7 -2.24 6.04 -3.86
C TRP A 7 -2.00 7.20 -4.81
N LYS A 8 -3.03 8.02 -4.93
CA LYS A 8 -2.97 9.32 -5.57
C LYS A 8 -3.63 10.32 -4.62
N ILE A 9 -2.98 11.46 -4.39
CA ILE A 9 -3.58 12.51 -3.58
C ILE A 9 -4.79 13.07 -4.32
N ALA A 10 -5.93 13.14 -3.64
CA ALA A 10 -7.17 13.64 -4.23
C ALA A 10 -7.00 15.10 -4.63
N PRO A 11 -7.61 15.54 -5.75
CA PRO A 11 -7.53 16.94 -6.18
C PRO A 11 -7.94 17.90 -5.07
N GLY A 12 -7.13 18.94 -4.84
CA GLY A 12 -7.37 19.92 -3.79
C GLY A 12 -6.94 19.48 -2.40
N HIS A 13 -6.43 18.27 -2.22
CA HIS A 13 -6.07 17.72 -0.91
C HIS A 13 -4.56 17.59 -0.70
N HIS A 14 -3.76 18.14 -1.58
CA HIS A 14 -2.30 18.00 -1.51
C HIS A 14 -1.73 18.50 -0.18
N ARG A 15 -2.11 19.71 0.23
CA ARG A 15 -1.61 20.29 1.47
C ARG A 15 -2.12 19.53 2.71
N PRO A 16 -3.43 19.24 2.85
CA PRO A 16 -3.90 18.44 3.99
C PRO A 16 -3.24 17.05 4.07
N ALA A 17 -3.01 16.39 2.94
CA ALA A 17 -2.34 15.08 2.93
C ALA A 17 -0.88 15.20 3.40
N GLY A 18 -0.16 16.20 2.91
CA GLY A 18 1.22 16.46 3.31
C GLY A 18 1.34 16.80 4.80
N GLU A 19 0.45 17.65 5.31
CA GLU A 19 0.43 18.01 6.71
C GLU A 19 0.11 16.81 7.61
N ALA A 20 -0.85 15.98 7.21
CA ALA A 20 -1.19 14.76 7.94
C ALA A 20 0.00 13.78 7.99
N PHE A 21 0.71 13.64 6.89
CA PHE A 21 1.91 12.81 6.83
C PHE A 21 3.02 13.35 7.75
N LEU A 22 3.29 14.64 7.69
CA LEU A 22 4.32 15.27 8.54
C LEU A 22 4.00 15.13 10.02
N LYS A 23 2.72 15.23 10.38
CA LYS A 23 2.29 15.16 11.76
C LYS A 23 2.35 13.73 12.32
N SER A 24 1.96 12.74 11.55
CA SER A 24 1.82 11.36 12.04
C SER A 24 2.94 10.42 11.60
N GLY A 25 3.63 10.70 10.48
CA GLY A 25 4.54 9.76 9.85
C GLY A 25 3.83 8.59 9.18
N ALA A 26 2.50 8.62 9.13
CA ALA A 26 1.66 7.57 8.56
C ALA A 26 2.05 6.17 9.04
N PRO A 27 2.01 5.91 10.36
CA PRO A 27 2.35 4.59 10.88
C PRO A 27 1.31 3.56 10.48
N THR A 28 1.75 2.31 10.32
CA THR A 28 0.84 1.21 10.07
C THR A 28 0.21 0.73 11.39
N PRO A 29 -1.07 0.30 11.36
CA PRO A 29 -1.69 -0.28 12.55
C PRO A 29 -1.04 -1.60 12.94
N GLU A 30 -1.31 -2.04 14.18
CA GLU A 30 -0.87 -3.34 14.65
C GLU A 30 -1.39 -4.44 13.72
N GLY A 31 -0.55 -5.42 13.43
CA GLY A 31 -0.87 -6.49 12.49
C GLY A 31 -0.46 -6.21 11.05
N LEU A 32 0.05 -5.01 10.77
CA LEU A 32 0.53 -4.63 9.45
C LEU A 32 1.93 -4.03 9.57
N THR A 33 2.90 -4.60 8.86
CA THR A 33 4.29 -4.14 8.87
C THR A 33 4.61 -3.39 7.59
N LEU A 34 5.09 -2.16 7.72
CA LEU A 34 5.58 -1.39 6.57
C LEU A 34 6.97 -1.90 6.17
N ILE A 35 7.10 -2.39 4.95
CA ILE A 35 8.39 -2.83 4.40
C ILE A 35 9.10 -1.65 3.72
N GLY A 36 8.36 -0.83 3.00
CA GLY A 36 8.92 0.35 2.34
C GLY A 36 7.82 1.27 1.84
N ARG A 37 8.17 2.53 1.64
CA ARG A 37 7.25 3.53 1.10
C ARG A 37 8.03 4.46 0.19
N TRP A 38 7.43 4.79 -0.95
CA TRP A 38 8.03 5.65 -1.95
C TRP A 38 7.02 6.67 -2.42
N HIS A 39 7.48 7.89 -2.64
CA HIS A 39 6.67 9.00 -3.16
C HIS A 39 7.18 9.35 -4.54
N ALA A 40 6.29 9.47 -5.51
CA ALA A 40 6.68 9.89 -6.85
C ALA A 40 7.21 11.32 -6.81
N ALA A 41 8.44 11.52 -7.27
CA ALA A 41 9.06 12.85 -7.23
C ALA A 41 8.40 13.85 -8.17
N GLY A 42 7.75 13.37 -9.22
CA GLY A 42 7.18 14.22 -10.26
C GLY A 42 5.66 14.24 -10.32
N SER A 43 4.98 13.64 -9.35
CA SER A 43 3.51 13.59 -9.35
C SER A 43 2.97 13.43 -7.93
N ALA A 44 1.64 13.41 -7.81
CA ALA A 44 0.96 13.27 -6.51
C ALA A 44 0.61 11.81 -6.20
N THR A 45 1.46 10.88 -6.60
CA THR A 45 1.25 9.45 -6.40
C THR A 45 2.35 8.84 -5.53
N GLY A 46 2.09 7.64 -5.01
CA GLY A 46 3.11 6.91 -4.26
C GLY A 46 2.70 5.46 -4.04
N TRP A 47 3.61 4.73 -3.40
CA TRP A 47 3.47 3.30 -3.17
C TRP A 47 4.00 2.93 -1.79
N ALA A 48 3.38 1.92 -1.19
CA ALA A 48 3.90 1.32 0.02
C ALA A 48 3.76 -0.20 -0.07
N LEU A 49 4.81 -0.92 0.30
CA LEU A 49 4.75 -2.36 0.44
C LEU A 49 4.56 -2.68 1.91
N VAL A 50 3.48 -3.41 2.20
CA VAL A 50 3.15 -3.81 3.57
C VAL A 50 2.97 -5.33 3.65
N GLU A 51 3.17 -5.86 4.84
CA GLU A 51 3.02 -7.28 5.10
C GLU A 51 2.14 -7.52 6.33
N GLY A 52 1.24 -8.48 6.24
CA GLY A 52 0.38 -8.88 7.33
C GLY A 52 -0.66 -9.88 6.85
N ASP A 53 -1.28 -10.59 7.80
CA ASP A 53 -2.28 -11.60 7.52
C ASP A 53 -3.69 -11.18 7.96
N ASP A 54 -3.82 -9.98 8.52
CA ASP A 54 -5.08 -9.47 9.02
C ASP A 54 -5.68 -8.46 8.03
N PRO A 55 -6.72 -8.85 7.28
CA PRO A 55 -7.35 -7.93 6.33
C PRO A 55 -8.01 -6.73 7.01
N THR A 56 -8.39 -6.83 8.29
CA THR A 56 -8.97 -5.69 8.99
C THR A 56 -7.93 -4.63 9.30
N ALA A 57 -6.68 -5.02 9.59
CA ALA A 57 -5.59 -4.06 9.76
C ALA A 57 -5.30 -3.31 8.46
N LEU A 58 -5.34 -4.01 7.32
CA LEU A 58 -5.19 -3.37 6.01
C LEU A 58 -6.32 -2.38 5.74
N ALA A 59 -7.56 -2.77 6.01
CA ALA A 59 -8.73 -1.91 5.84
C ALA A 59 -8.66 -0.68 6.74
N GLU A 60 -8.21 -0.83 7.98
CA GLU A 60 -8.01 0.28 8.89
C GLU A 60 -7.00 1.28 8.33
N HIS A 61 -5.87 0.80 7.85
CA HIS A 61 -4.83 1.67 7.30
C HIS A 61 -5.33 2.44 6.08
N THR A 62 -6.00 1.79 5.15
CA THR A 62 -6.56 2.46 3.98
C THR A 62 -7.67 3.45 4.35
N ALA A 63 -8.53 3.07 5.30
CA ALA A 63 -9.61 3.96 5.75
C ALA A 63 -9.09 5.23 6.43
N GLN A 64 -7.98 5.15 7.16
CA GLN A 64 -7.36 6.32 7.80
C GLN A 64 -6.97 7.41 6.80
N TRP A 65 -6.70 7.05 5.57
CA TRP A 65 -6.22 7.96 4.53
C TRP A 65 -7.23 8.21 3.41
N ALA A 66 -8.39 7.54 3.44
CA ALA A 66 -9.36 7.58 2.35
C ALA A 66 -9.93 8.98 2.06
N ASP A 67 -9.97 9.87 3.05
CA ASP A 67 -10.45 11.24 2.86
C ASP A 67 -9.48 12.10 2.06
N LEU A 68 -8.21 11.73 2.03
CA LEU A 68 -7.14 12.53 1.43
C LEU A 68 -6.56 11.89 0.17
N LEU A 69 -6.66 10.56 0.07
CA LEU A 69 -6.02 9.79 -0.99
C LEU A 69 -7.04 8.92 -1.71
N GLU A 70 -6.86 8.81 -3.02
CA GLU A 70 -7.44 7.72 -3.80
C GLU A 70 -6.48 6.54 -3.62
N ILE A 71 -6.90 5.50 -2.90
CA ILE A 71 -6.00 4.46 -2.41
C ILE A 71 -6.49 3.08 -2.83
N GLN A 72 -5.55 2.22 -3.20
CA GLN A 72 -5.82 0.85 -3.59
C GLN A 72 -4.76 -0.07 -3.01
N ALA A 73 -5.17 -1.23 -2.52
CA ALA A 73 -4.27 -2.26 -2.04
C ALA A 73 -4.41 -3.50 -2.91
N THR A 74 -3.28 -4.02 -3.38
CA THR A 74 -3.22 -5.18 -4.27
C THR A 74 -2.37 -6.27 -3.63
N PRO A 75 -2.90 -7.48 -3.43
CA PRO A 75 -2.07 -8.60 -2.98
C PRO A 75 -1.01 -8.90 -4.02
N VAL A 76 0.22 -9.10 -3.58
CA VAL A 76 1.34 -9.36 -4.48
C VAL A 76 2.09 -10.61 -4.02
N ILE A 77 2.74 -11.26 -4.97
CA ILE A 77 3.61 -12.40 -4.72
C ILE A 77 4.98 -12.14 -5.34
N GLU A 78 5.98 -12.85 -4.87
CA GLU A 78 7.35 -12.72 -5.37
C GLU A 78 7.61 -13.73 -6.49
N ASP A 79 8.76 -13.60 -7.16
CA ASP A 79 9.11 -14.42 -8.31
C ASP A 79 9.05 -15.91 -8.04
N ASN A 80 9.50 -16.36 -6.86
CA ASN A 80 9.49 -17.77 -6.52
C ASN A 80 8.06 -18.33 -6.42
N GLU A 81 7.15 -17.56 -5.87
CA GLU A 81 5.74 -17.94 -5.76
C GLU A 81 5.08 -17.92 -7.15
N ALA A 82 5.37 -16.89 -7.94
CA ALA A 82 4.89 -16.81 -9.32
C ALA A 82 5.38 -17.99 -10.16
N ALA A 83 6.65 -18.38 -10.00
CA ALA A 83 7.22 -19.52 -10.70
C ALA A 83 6.51 -20.82 -10.33
N GLN A 84 6.15 -21.01 -9.06
CA GLN A 84 5.39 -22.18 -8.61
C GLN A 84 4.01 -22.25 -9.26
N VAL A 85 3.33 -21.11 -9.33
CA VAL A 85 2.01 -21.03 -9.98
C VAL A 85 2.12 -21.37 -11.46
N LEU A 86 3.09 -20.78 -12.16
CA LEU A 86 3.30 -21.00 -13.58
C LEU A 86 3.68 -22.45 -13.86
N ALA A 87 4.47 -23.07 -12.99
CA ALA A 87 4.82 -24.49 -13.13
C ALA A 87 3.61 -25.40 -13.01
N ARG A 88 2.67 -25.10 -12.10
CA ARG A 88 1.42 -25.86 -11.97
C ARG A 88 0.53 -25.71 -13.20
N VAL A 89 0.48 -24.52 -13.79
CA VAL A 89 -0.42 -24.24 -14.92
C VAL A 89 0.17 -24.74 -16.22
N TYR A 90 1.46 -24.55 -16.45
CA TYR A 90 2.10 -24.79 -17.75
C TYR A 90 3.14 -25.92 -17.75
N GLY A 91 3.64 -26.31 -16.60
CA GLY A 91 4.75 -27.25 -16.52
C GLY A 91 4.35 -28.72 -16.52
N GLY A 92 3.06 -28.99 -16.61
CA GLY A 92 2.58 -30.30 -16.48
C GLY A 92 2.07 -31.17 -17.28
#